data_1812b2dcfbc2656af03b43a15d0ea980
#
_entry.id   1812b2dcfbc2656af03b43a15d0ea980
#
_cell.length_a   1.000
_cell.length_b   1.000
_cell.length_c   1.000
_cell.angle_alpha   90.00
_cell.angle_beta   90.00
_cell.angle_gamma   90.00
#
_symmetry.space_group_name_H-M   'P 1'
#
loop_
_entity.id
_entity.type
_entity.pdbx_description
1 polymer ?
#
loop_
_entity_poly.entity_id
_entity_poly.type
_entity_poly.pdbx_seq_one_letter_code
_entity_poly.pdbx_strand_id
1 'polypeptide(L)'
;QTYAIGIKELWEIDPKKHNAGEIVHTTGWPLSSDTYGGSFLYHFDKNLVSIGFVVGLDYKNPYLSPYEEFQQFKHHPDIIKHLKGGRRISYGARALNEGGIQSLPKLTFPGGLLVGCEAGFLNVPKIKGTHLAIKSGIIAAQTIIQNIEKEKELKDFSKNIKDSWLFKELYSVRNIRPSFKWGFWKALAYSAVDTYLFRGRAPWTLKHEHSDHEALENKEKYNPIKYPKPDGIISFDKLTNVSFSGTNHDENQPCHLYLKNKNTPIYYNIYQN
;
A
#
# COMPACT_ATOMS: atom_id res chain seq x y z
N GLN A 1 -13.54 -1.65 1.49
CA GLN A 1 -12.14 -1.92 1.09
C GLN A 1 -11.21 -1.17 2.02
N THR A 2 -9.97 -1.67 2.15
CA THR A 2 -8.91 -1.03 2.93
C THR A 2 -7.74 -0.76 1.99
N TYR A 3 -7.21 0.44 2.06
CA TYR A 3 -6.15 0.93 1.19
C TYR A 3 -4.93 1.39 1.99
N ALA A 4 -3.79 1.45 1.32
CA ALA A 4 -2.62 2.16 1.78
C ALA A 4 -2.12 3.10 0.69
N ILE A 5 -1.35 4.10 1.06
CA ILE A 5 -0.53 4.88 0.13
C ILE A 5 0.92 4.40 0.22
N GLY A 6 1.45 3.97 -0.90
CA GLY A 6 2.87 3.66 -1.05
C GLY A 6 3.58 4.82 -1.75
N ILE A 7 4.65 5.33 -1.13
CA ILE A 7 5.47 6.40 -1.65
C ILE A 7 6.88 5.85 -1.81
N LYS A 8 7.51 6.07 -2.96
CA LYS A 8 8.86 5.56 -3.20
C LYS A 8 9.74 6.55 -3.95
N GLU A 9 11.03 6.42 -3.74
CA GLU A 9 12.06 7.11 -4.47
C GLU A 9 13.08 6.10 -5.00
N LEU A 10 13.67 6.43 -6.14
CA LEU A 10 14.82 5.72 -6.70
C LEU A 10 16.06 6.59 -6.53
N TRP A 11 17.10 6.00 -5.97
CA TRP A 11 18.36 6.66 -5.68
C TRP A 11 19.51 5.98 -6.42
N GLU A 12 20.41 6.78 -6.97
CA GLU A 12 21.73 6.35 -7.39
C GLU A 12 22.73 6.66 -6.27
N ILE A 13 23.41 5.64 -5.77
CA ILE A 13 24.27 5.74 -4.58
C ILE A 13 25.74 5.48 -4.91
N ASP A 14 26.63 5.78 -3.98
CA ASP A 14 28.06 5.44 -4.08
C ASP A 14 28.21 3.92 -4.29
N PRO A 15 28.95 3.47 -5.34
CA PRO A 15 29.23 2.07 -5.59
C PRO A 15 29.80 1.31 -4.38
N LYS A 16 30.57 1.99 -3.52
CA LYS A 16 31.15 1.41 -2.30
C LYS A 16 30.11 1.06 -1.24
N LYS A 17 28.93 1.65 -1.32
CA LYS A 17 27.79 1.40 -0.40
C LYS A 17 26.75 0.45 -0.98
N HIS A 18 26.90 0.13 -2.27
CA HIS A 18 25.95 -0.74 -2.94
C HIS A 18 26.23 -2.20 -2.63
N ASN A 19 25.21 -2.91 -2.17
CA ASN A 19 25.25 -4.35 -1.92
C ASN A 19 24.10 -5.01 -2.68
N ALA A 20 24.37 -5.47 -3.90
CA ALA A 20 23.35 -6.01 -4.80
C ALA A 20 22.56 -7.14 -4.13
N GLY A 21 21.24 -7.03 -4.14
CA GLY A 21 20.32 -8.01 -3.54
C GLY A 21 20.05 -7.79 -2.05
N GLU A 22 20.65 -6.80 -1.40
CA GLU A 22 20.31 -6.42 -0.04
C GLU A 22 18.88 -5.87 -0.01
N ILE A 23 18.06 -6.42 0.88
CA ILE A 23 16.67 -6.04 1.08
C ILE A 23 16.46 -5.78 2.57
N VAL A 24 15.93 -4.60 2.89
CA VAL A 24 15.56 -4.21 4.24
C VAL A 24 14.08 -3.88 4.28
N HIS A 25 13.36 -4.49 5.22
CA HIS A 25 11.98 -4.14 5.55
C HIS A 25 11.93 -3.64 6.98
N THR A 26 11.22 -2.55 7.22
CA THR A 26 11.01 -2.02 8.56
C THR A 26 9.53 -1.77 8.83
N THR A 27 9.18 -1.67 10.11
CA THR A 27 7.86 -1.29 10.59
C THR A 27 8.00 -0.42 11.84
N GLY A 28 6.98 0.37 12.15
CA GLY A 28 6.96 1.29 13.29
C GLY A 28 7.47 2.68 12.90
N TRP A 29 8.51 3.17 13.60
CA TRP A 29 8.99 4.54 13.43
C TRP A 29 9.16 4.95 11.95
N PRO A 30 8.74 6.19 11.58
CA PRO A 30 8.20 7.29 12.39
C PRO A 30 6.74 7.14 12.79
N LEU A 31 6.01 6.15 12.26
CA LEU A 31 4.61 5.94 12.58
C LEU A 31 4.41 5.53 14.04
N SER A 32 3.34 6.03 14.64
CA SER A 32 2.87 5.57 15.95
C SER A 32 2.33 4.13 15.89
N SER A 33 2.26 3.46 17.06
CA SER A 33 1.85 2.05 17.12
C SER A 33 0.38 1.76 16.76
N ASP A 34 -0.43 2.80 16.60
CA ASP A 34 -1.83 2.72 16.16
C ASP A 34 -2.01 2.99 14.66
N THR A 35 -0.94 3.32 13.96
CA THR A 35 -0.94 3.56 12.51
C THR A 35 -0.23 2.41 11.80
N TYR A 36 -0.97 1.73 10.91
CA TYR A 36 -0.43 0.64 10.10
C TYR A 36 0.49 1.17 9.01
N GLY A 37 1.67 0.56 8.88
CA GLY A 37 2.60 0.93 7.82
C GLY A 37 3.98 0.33 8.02
N GLY A 38 4.88 0.70 7.13
CA GLY A 38 6.25 0.22 7.13
C GLY A 38 7.01 0.65 5.89
N SER A 39 8.22 0.14 5.73
CA SER A 39 9.10 0.52 4.64
C SER A 39 9.73 -0.66 3.94
N PHE A 40 10.29 -0.37 2.78
CA PHE A 40 11.21 -1.24 2.08
C PHE A 40 12.41 -0.45 1.56
N LEU A 41 13.55 -1.12 1.45
CA LEU A 41 14.75 -0.63 0.80
C LEU A 41 15.39 -1.80 0.05
N TYR A 42 15.66 -1.63 -1.24
CA TYR A 42 16.25 -2.64 -2.10
C TYR A 42 17.49 -2.10 -2.82
N HIS A 43 18.61 -2.80 -2.70
CA HIS A 43 19.77 -2.58 -3.55
C HIS A 43 19.67 -3.47 -4.79
N PHE A 44 19.62 -2.88 -5.97
CA PHE A 44 19.46 -3.62 -7.22
C PHE A 44 20.23 -2.95 -8.37
N ASP A 45 20.37 -3.66 -9.48
CA ASP A 45 21.10 -3.22 -10.64
C ASP A 45 22.49 -2.64 -10.28
N LYS A 46 22.94 -1.60 -10.98
CA LYS A 46 24.20 -0.93 -10.74
C LYS A 46 23.99 0.33 -9.92
N ASN A 47 24.38 0.27 -8.65
CA ASN A 47 24.34 1.41 -7.71
C ASN A 47 22.97 2.01 -7.47
N LEU A 48 21.89 1.25 -7.72
CA LEU A 48 20.53 1.72 -7.51
C LEU A 48 19.96 1.20 -6.20
N VAL A 49 19.25 2.10 -5.51
CA VAL A 49 18.47 1.80 -4.33
C VAL A 49 17.03 2.29 -4.52
N SER A 50 16.08 1.39 -4.43
CA SER A 50 14.68 1.74 -4.31
C SER A 50 14.30 1.78 -2.85
N ILE A 51 13.86 2.93 -2.38
CA ILE A 51 13.35 3.10 -1.01
C ILE A 51 11.92 3.55 -1.04
N GLY A 52 11.07 2.97 -0.20
CA GLY A 52 9.67 3.34 -0.12
C GLY A 52 9.09 3.19 1.27
N PHE A 53 7.98 3.86 1.47
CA PHE A 53 7.24 3.90 2.71
C PHE A 53 5.75 3.72 2.42
N VAL A 54 5.09 2.90 3.20
CA VAL A 54 3.67 2.58 3.03
C VAL A 54 2.92 2.94 4.29
N VAL A 55 1.81 3.65 4.15
CA VAL A 55 0.93 4.04 5.26
C VAL A 55 -0.49 3.59 4.94
N GLY A 56 -1.10 2.83 5.84
CA GLY A 56 -2.52 2.48 5.76
C GLY A 56 -3.39 3.72 5.83
N LEU A 57 -4.41 3.83 4.98
CA LEU A 57 -5.27 5.02 4.91
C LEU A 57 -6.39 5.01 5.99
N ASP A 58 -6.36 4.02 6.87
CA ASP A 58 -7.24 3.90 8.05
C ASP A 58 -6.64 4.56 9.31
N TYR A 59 -5.71 5.52 9.15
CA TYR A 59 -5.17 6.29 10.27
C TYR A 59 -6.19 7.29 10.82
N LYS A 60 -6.06 7.61 12.11
CA LYS A 60 -7.03 8.42 12.85
C LYS A 60 -6.67 9.90 12.89
N ASN A 61 -5.38 10.21 12.99
CA ASN A 61 -4.88 11.57 13.17
C ASN A 61 -4.87 12.34 11.86
N PRO A 62 -5.69 13.42 11.69
CA PRO A 62 -5.75 14.19 10.45
C PRO A 62 -4.51 15.06 10.18
N TYR A 63 -3.61 15.21 11.14
CA TYR A 63 -2.33 15.89 10.95
C TYR A 63 -1.22 14.99 10.43
N LEU A 64 -1.46 13.67 10.32
CA LEU A 64 -0.49 12.74 9.76
C LEU A 64 -0.38 12.96 8.25
N SER A 65 0.83 13.20 7.79
CA SER A 65 1.16 13.30 6.37
C SER A 65 2.02 12.10 5.95
N PRO A 66 1.49 11.13 5.19
CA PRO A 66 2.28 10.00 4.72
C PRO A 66 3.56 10.42 3.98
N TYR A 67 3.51 11.54 3.27
CA TYR A 67 4.66 12.10 2.59
C TYR A 67 5.76 12.53 3.56
N GLU A 68 5.41 13.31 4.57
CA GLU A 68 6.37 13.82 5.57
C GLU A 68 6.91 12.68 6.45
N GLU A 69 6.10 11.68 6.77
CA GLU A 69 6.55 10.46 7.45
C GLU A 69 7.65 9.74 6.64
N PHE A 70 7.47 9.64 5.32
CA PHE A 70 8.50 9.08 4.44
C PHE A 70 9.76 9.94 4.41
N GLN A 71 9.63 11.28 4.36
CA GLN A 71 10.80 12.16 4.39
C GLN A 71 11.57 12.02 5.71
N GLN A 72 10.86 11.97 6.83
CA GLN A 72 11.45 11.74 8.16
C GLN A 72 12.11 10.36 8.28
N PHE A 73 11.46 9.32 7.77
CA PHE A 73 12.00 7.95 7.75
C PHE A 73 13.40 7.86 7.14
N LYS A 74 13.67 8.60 6.08
CA LYS A 74 14.99 8.60 5.41
C LYS A 74 16.12 9.11 6.29
N HIS A 75 15.82 9.87 7.34
CA HIS A 75 16.81 10.35 8.30
C HIS A 75 17.11 9.36 9.45
N HIS A 76 16.43 8.20 9.50
CA HIS A 76 16.80 7.17 10.47
C HIS A 76 18.27 6.75 10.28
N PRO A 77 19.08 6.61 11.36
CA PRO A 77 20.52 6.28 11.25
C PRO A 77 20.82 5.06 10.39
N ASP A 78 19.98 4.02 10.49
CA ASP A 78 20.15 2.80 9.70
C ASP A 78 19.71 2.93 8.23
N ILE A 79 18.97 3.95 7.89
CA ILE A 79 18.50 4.21 6.53
C ILE A 79 19.38 5.22 5.82
N ILE A 80 19.69 6.35 6.47
CA ILE A 80 20.50 7.42 5.88
C ILE A 80 21.87 6.96 5.40
N LYS A 81 22.46 5.96 6.06
CA LYS A 81 23.78 5.40 5.68
C LYS A 81 23.78 4.86 4.25
N HIS A 82 22.65 4.32 3.75
CA HIS A 82 22.51 3.85 2.37
C HIS A 82 22.40 4.99 1.36
N LEU A 83 21.78 6.10 1.74
CA LEU A 83 21.45 7.21 0.83
C LEU A 83 22.47 8.33 0.81
N LYS A 84 23.21 8.55 1.92
CA LYS A 84 24.14 9.67 2.08
C LYS A 84 25.22 9.69 0.99
N GLY A 85 25.31 10.80 0.26
CA GLY A 85 26.23 10.98 -0.88
C GLY A 85 25.67 10.49 -2.22
N GLY A 86 24.47 9.90 -2.21
CA GLY A 86 23.73 9.56 -3.42
C GLY A 86 22.84 10.70 -3.92
N ARG A 87 22.18 10.47 -5.03
CA ARG A 87 21.18 11.38 -5.59
C ARG A 87 19.89 10.66 -5.89
N ARG A 88 18.77 11.30 -5.58
CA ARG A 88 17.44 10.85 -6.00
C ARG A 88 17.29 11.05 -7.51
N ILE A 89 16.83 10.04 -8.22
CA ILE A 89 16.67 10.08 -9.68
C ILE A 89 15.22 9.91 -10.13
N SER A 90 14.34 9.37 -9.27
CA SER A 90 12.91 9.23 -9.58
C SER A 90 12.07 9.19 -8.30
N TYR A 91 10.79 9.49 -8.44
CA TYR A 91 9.78 9.47 -7.39
C TYR A 91 8.48 8.87 -7.92
N GLY A 92 7.71 8.25 -7.06
CA GLY A 92 6.36 7.81 -7.38
C GLY A 92 5.54 7.52 -6.13
N ALA A 93 4.23 7.69 -6.26
CA ALA A 93 3.28 7.33 -5.22
C ALA A 93 2.09 6.60 -5.83
N ARG A 94 1.53 5.64 -5.10
CA ARG A 94 0.39 4.86 -5.55
C ARG A 94 -0.44 4.39 -4.37
N ALA A 95 -1.78 4.43 -4.52
CA ALA A 95 -2.68 3.72 -3.64
C ALA A 95 -2.60 2.21 -3.87
N LEU A 96 -2.67 1.43 -2.80
CA LEU A 96 -2.58 -0.02 -2.77
C LEU A 96 -3.85 -0.59 -2.14
N ASN A 97 -4.37 -1.69 -2.70
CA ASN A 97 -5.45 -2.46 -2.09
C ASN A 97 -4.88 -3.38 -1.01
N GLU A 98 -5.22 -3.15 0.25
CA GLU A 98 -4.75 -3.94 1.40
C GLU A 98 -5.86 -4.69 2.15
N GLY A 99 -7.07 -4.69 1.62
CA GLY A 99 -8.22 -5.31 2.29
C GLY A 99 -8.22 -6.84 2.30
N GLY A 100 -7.36 -7.46 1.50
CA GLY A 100 -7.29 -8.93 1.39
C GLY A 100 -8.56 -9.53 0.78
N ILE A 101 -8.75 -10.82 1.02
CA ILE A 101 -9.86 -11.60 0.42
C ILE A 101 -11.24 -11.09 0.83
N GLN A 102 -11.37 -10.50 2.03
CA GLN A 102 -12.64 -9.98 2.54
C GLN A 102 -13.11 -8.73 1.79
N SER A 103 -12.22 -8.07 1.08
CA SER A 103 -12.49 -6.82 0.35
C SER A 103 -12.52 -7.01 -1.17
N LEU A 104 -12.47 -8.24 -1.66
CA LEU A 104 -12.58 -8.51 -3.09
C LEU A 104 -13.94 -8.03 -3.60
N PRO A 105 -13.99 -7.19 -4.64
CA PRO A 105 -15.24 -6.77 -5.25
C PRO A 105 -15.86 -7.89 -6.07
N LYS A 106 -17.03 -7.66 -6.67
CA LYS A 106 -17.53 -8.50 -7.75
C LYS A 106 -16.54 -8.45 -8.91
N LEU A 107 -15.96 -9.61 -9.25
CA LEU A 107 -14.84 -9.70 -10.22
C LEU A 107 -15.29 -9.67 -11.68
N THR A 108 -16.58 -9.80 -11.93
CA THR A 108 -17.13 -9.90 -13.30
C THR A 108 -18.24 -8.89 -13.50
N PHE A 109 -18.34 -8.37 -14.72
CA PHE A 109 -19.43 -7.55 -15.19
C PHE A 109 -19.58 -7.74 -16.71
N PRO A 110 -20.71 -7.37 -17.34
CA PRO A 110 -20.87 -7.48 -18.77
C PRO A 110 -19.72 -6.75 -19.52
N GLY A 111 -18.98 -7.51 -20.32
CA GLY A 111 -17.86 -6.99 -21.10
C GLY A 111 -16.53 -6.82 -20.35
N GLY A 112 -16.42 -7.23 -19.07
CA GLY A 112 -15.17 -7.04 -18.34
C GLY A 112 -14.92 -7.94 -17.15
N LEU A 113 -13.64 -8.00 -16.76
CA LEU A 113 -13.13 -8.72 -15.58
C LEU A 113 -12.16 -7.84 -14.79
N LEU A 114 -12.16 -8.00 -13.48
CA LEU A 114 -11.19 -7.37 -12.58
C LEU A 114 -10.07 -8.35 -12.24
N VAL A 115 -8.83 -7.97 -12.50
CA VAL A 115 -7.64 -8.78 -12.28
C VAL A 115 -6.55 -8.01 -11.54
N GLY A 116 -5.53 -8.71 -11.03
CA GLY A 116 -4.34 -8.10 -10.47
C GLY A 116 -4.54 -7.42 -9.11
N CYS A 117 -3.56 -6.60 -8.74
CA CYS A 117 -3.56 -5.91 -7.45
C CYS A 117 -4.72 -4.92 -7.31
N GLU A 118 -5.20 -4.35 -8.43
CA GLU A 118 -6.34 -3.43 -8.42
C GLU A 118 -7.66 -4.12 -8.03
N ALA A 119 -7.80 -5.41 -8.36
CA ALA A 119 -8.91 -6.22 -7.88
C ALA A 119 -8.78 -6.59 -6.38
N GLY A 120 -7.59 -6.41 -5.79
CA GLY A 120 -7.29 -6.79 -4.41
C GLY A 120 -6.48 -8.09 -4.28
N PHE A 121 -5.92 -8.63 -5.35
CA PHE A 121 -5.08 -9.82 -5.32
C PHE A 121 -3.66 -9.48 -4.84
N LEU A 122 -3.55 -9.02 -3.60
CA LEU A 122 -2.31 -8.68 -2.91
C LEU A 122 -2.19 -9.50 -1.62
N ASN A 123 -1.09 -10.23 -1.46
CA ASN A 123 -0.74 -10.84 -0.19
C ASN A 123 -0.08 -9.80 0.71
N VAL A 124 -0.89 -9.16 1.54
CA VAL A 124 -0.48 -8.00 2.37
C VAL A 124 0.67 -8.37 3.33
N PRO A 125 0.60 -9.46 4.13
CA PRO A 125 1.70 -9.83 5.02
C PRO A 125 3.03 -10.12 4.31
N LYS A 126 2.99 -10.63 3.09
CA LYS A 126 4.19 -10.86 2.27
C LYS A 126 4.67 -9.60 1.54
N ILE A 127 3.84 -8.56 1.48
CA ILE A 127 4.10 -7.36 0.66
C ILE A 127 4.31 -7.75 -0.82
N LYS A 128 3.60 -8.75 -1.30
CA LYS A 128 3.77 -9.33 -2.65
C LYS A 128 2.43 -9.51 -3.36
N GLY A 129 2.32 -8.94 -4.55
CA GLY A 129 1.12 -9.05 -5.39
C GLY A 129 1.41 -9.58 -6.79
N THR A 130 2.65 -9.49 -7.30
CA THR A 130 3.00 -9.79 -8.68
C THR A 130 2.59 -11.21 -9.11
N HIS A 131 2.90 -12.22 -8.30
CA HIS A 131 2.56 -13.62 -8.61
C HIS A 131 1.04 -13.87 -8.63
N LEU A 132 0.29 -13.20 -7.75
CA LEU A 132 -1.17 -13.29 -7.71
C LEU A 132 -1.79 -12.52 -8.88
N ALA A 133 -1.22 -11.37 -9.24
CA ALA A 133 -1.65 -10.59 -10.40
C ALA A 133 -1.47 -11.39 -11.70
N ILE A 134 -0.30 -12.00 -11.89
CA ILE A 134 -0.01 -12.88 -13.03
C ILE A 134 -1.00 -14.05 -13.07
N LYS A 135 -1.20 -14.73 -11.93
CA LYS A 135 -2.12 -15.87 -11.86
C LYS A 135 -3.55 -15.48 -12.19
N SER A 136 -4.03 -14.35 -11.68
CA SER A 136 -5.38 -13.86 -12.00
C SER A 136 -5.54 -13.54 -13.49
N GLY A 137 -4.51 -12.96 -14.13
CA GLY A 137 -4.49 -12.72 -15.57
C GLY A 137 -4.53 -14.01 -16.39
N ILE A 138 -3.78 -15.05 -15.99
CA ILE A 138 -3.81 -16.38 -16.64
C ILE A 138 -5.22 -16.97 -16.56
N ILE A 139 -5.85 -16.96 -15.38
CA ILE A 139 -7.21 -17.50 -15.20
C ILE A 139 -8.22 -16.68 -16.01
N ALA A 140 -8.06 -15.36 -16.09
CA ALA A 140 -8.92 -14.50 -16.92
C ALA A 140 -8.81 -14.88 -18.40
N ALA A 141 -7.60 -14.99 -18.94
CA ALA A 141 -7.37 -15.37 -20.32
C ALA A 141 -7.98 -16.74 -20.65
N GLN A 142 -7.76 -17.74 -19.79
CA GLN A 142 -8.35 -19.07 -19.96
C GLN A 142 -9.89 -19.03 -19.96
N THR A 143 -10.48 -18.26 -19.04
CA THR A 143 -11.94 -18.13 -18.95
C THR A 143 -12.52 -17.42 -20.20
N ILE A 144 -11.84 -16.37 -20.69
CA ILE A 144 -12.24 -15.65 -21.90
C ILE A 144 -12.25 -16.59 -23.10
N ILE A 145 -11.15 -17.31 -23.36
CA ILE A 145 -11.02 -18.22 -24.49
C ILE A 145 -12.13 -19.28 -24.50
N GLN A 146 -12.50 -19.80 -23.31
CA GLN A 146 -13.51 -20.85 -23.20
C GLN A 146 -14.96 -20.38 -23.40
N ASN A 147 -15.25 -19.10 -23.16
CA ASN A 147 -16.62 -18.63 -22.99
C ASN A 147 -17.00 -17.36 -23.77
N ILE A 148 -16.08 -16.69 -24.48
CA ILE A 148 -16.35 -15.38 -25.08
C ILE A 148 -17.52 -15.35 -26.05
N GLU A 149 -17.74 -16.44 -26.76
CA GLU A 149 -18.85 -16.57 -27.75
C GLU A 149 -20.18 -16.95 -27.10
N LYS A 150 -20.16 -17.36 -25.82
CA LYS A 150 -21.30 -17.98 -25.14
C LYS A 150 -22.01 -17.03 -24.18
N GLU A 151 -21.27 -16.13 -23.53
CA GLU A 151 -21.80 -15.35 -22.41
C GLU A 151 -21.38 -13.87 -22.47
N LYS A 152 -22.34 -12.98 -22.15
CA LYS A 152 -22.05 -11.54 -21.98
C LYS A 152 -21.25 -11.23 -20.73
N GLU A 153 -21.40 -12.02 -19.67
CA GLU A 153 -20.68 -11.90 -18.41
C GLU A 153 -20.03 -13.23 -18.06
N LEU A 154 -18.71 -13.25 -17.94
CA LEU A 154 -17.91 -14.46 -17.71
C LEU A 154 -17.93 -14.88 -16.22
N LYS A 155 -19.07 -15.36 -15.74
CA LYS A 155 -19.31 -15.71 -14.33
C LYS A 155 -18.38 -16.81 -13.81
N ASP A 156 -17.96 -17.73 -14.68
CA ASP A 156 -17.03 -18.81 -14.36
C ASP A 156 -15.68 -18.30 -13.85
N PHE A 157 -15.29 -17.07 -14.20
CA PHE A 157 -14.05 -16.48 -13.70
C PHE A 157 -13.98 -16.45 -12.17
N SER A 158 -15.06 -16.02 -11.51
CA SER A 158 -15.10 -15.97 -10.04
C SER A 158 -14.97 -17.34 -9.41
N LYS A 159 -15.53 -18.38 -10.03
CA LYS A 159 -15.39 -19.78 -9.59
C LYS A 159 -13.95 -20.26 -9.79
N ASN A 160 -13.39 -20.03 -10.98
CA ASN A 160 -12.01 -20.42 -11.30
C ASN A 160 -10.97 -19.77 -10.38
N ILE A 161 -11.19 -18.49 -9.98
CA ILE A 161 -10.38 -17.83 -8.95
C ILE A 161 -10.49 -18.57 -7.62
N LYS A 162 -11.70 -18.88 -7.13
CA LYS A 162 -11.92 -19.57 -5.84
C LYS A 162 -11.28 -20.96 -5.80
N ASP A 163 -11.29 -21.68 -6.89
CA ASP A 163 -10.73 -23.04 -7.00
C ASP A 163 -9.19 -23.03 -7.14
N SER A 164 -8.60 -21.87 -7.40
CA SER A 164 -7.16 -21.72 -7.64
C SER A 164 -6.34 -21.64 -6.35
N TRP A 165 -5.01 -21.87 -6.49
CA TRP A 165 -4.07 -21.68 -5.40
C TRP A 165 -3.97 -20.20 -4.96
N LEU A 166 -4.26 -19.26 -5.85
CA LEU A 166 -4.31 -17.83 -5.55
C LEU A 166 -5.30 -17.55 -4.40
N PHE A 167 -6.51 -18.07 -4.50
CA PHE A 167 -7.51 -17.90 -3.45
C PHE A 167 -7.09 -18.57 -2.14
N LYS A 168 -6.51 -19.77 -2.21
CA LYS A 168 -6.02 -20.49 -1.03
C LYS A 168 -4.92 -19.72 -0.30
N GLU A 169 -4.00 -19.10 -1.05
CA GLU A 169 -2.95 -18.27 -0.47
C GLU A 169 -3.54 -17.04 0.25
N LEU A 170 -4.42 -16.29 -0.41
CA LEU A 170 -5.07 -15.13 0.21
C LEU A 170 -5.94 -15.54 1.42
N TYR A 171 -6.62 -16.66 1.33
CA TYR A 171 -7.44 -17.18 2.43
C TYR A 171 -6.59 -17.52 3.65
N SER A 172 -5.39 -18.06 3.47
CA SER A 172 -4.51 -18.43 4.58
C SER A 172 -4.00 -17.24 5.40
N VAL A 173 -3.98 -16.03 4.82
CA VAL A 173 -3.50 -14.80 5.48
C VAL A 173 -4.62 -13.81 5.81
N ARG A 174 -5.87 -14.20 5.63
CA ARG A 174 -7.04 -13.32 5.70
C ARG A 174 -7.22 -12.57 7.01
N ASN A 175 -6.72 -13.14 8.11
CA ASN A 175 -6.92 -12.57 9.45
C ASN A 175 -5.81 -11.60 9.87
N ILE A 176 -4.68 -11.56 9.14
CA ILE A 176 -3.51 -10.79 9.57
C ILE A 176 -3.78 -9.29 9.48
N ARG A 177 -4.11 -8.76 8.29
CA ARG A 177 -4.35 -7.31 8.14
C ARG A 177 -5.48 -6.78 9.04
N PRO A 178 -6.65 -7.43 9.14
CA PRO A 178 -7.72 -6.94 10.01
C PRO A 178 -7.36 -6.92 11.50
N SER A 179 -6.40 -7.73 11.95
CA SER A 179 -5.99 -7.75 13.36
C SER A 179 -5.28 -6.45 13.79
N PHE A 180 -4.71 -5.71 12.84
CA PHE A 180 -4.01 -4.45 13.13
C PHE A 180 -4.92 -3.34 13.68
N LYS A 181 -6.24 -3.48 13.56
CA LYS A 181 -7.19 -2.61 14.29
C LYS A 181 -7.02 -2.63 15.82
N TRP A 182 -6.39 -3.67 16.37
CA TRP A 182 -6.09 -3.77 17.79
C TRP A 182 -4.78 -3.10 18.19
N GLY A 183 -4.10 -2.44 17.25
CA GLY A 183 -2.78 -1.84 17.38
C GLY A 183 -1.65 -2.83 17.11
N PHE A 184 -0.45 -2.30 16.89
CA PHE A 184 0.71 -3.03 16.38
C PHE A 184 1.07 -4.28 17.20
N TRP A 185 1.23 -4.15 18.52
CA TRP A 185 1.73 -5.25 19.35
C TRP A 185 0.76 -6.43 19.47
N LYS A 186 -0.53 -6.12 19.63
CA LYS A 186 -1.58 -7.17 19.69
C LYS A 186 -1.72 -7.86 18.33
N ALA A 187 -1.65 -7.11 17.25
CA ALA A 187 -1.71 -7.67 15.90
C ALA A 187 -0.51 -8.56 15.60
N LEU A 188 0.69 -8.16 16.03
CA LEU A 188 1.90 -8.97 15.84
C LEU A 188 1.79 -10.31 16.59
N ALA A 189 1.38 -10.29 17.85
CA ALA A 189 1.16 -11.49 18.65
C ALA A 189 0.10 -12.40 18.02
N TYR A 190 -1.05 -11.83 17.63
CA TYR A 190 -2.10 -12.56 16.94
C TYR A 190 -1.62 -13.16 15.62
N SER A 191 -0.88 -12.39 14.82
CA SER A 191 -0.35 -12.85 13.53
C SER A 191 0.62 -14.03 13.71
N ALA A 192 1.42 -14.02 14.77
CA ALA A 192 2.27 -15.15 15.11
C ALA A 192 1.43 -16.40 15.44
N VAL A 193 0.39 -16.27 16.26
CA VAL A 193 -0.53 -17.38 16.59
C VAL A 193 -1.26 -17.87 15.34
N ASP A 194 -1.82 -16.98 14.50
CA ASP A 194 -2.52 -17.38 13.27
C ASP A 194 -1.59 -18.08 12.28
N THR A 195 -0.34 -17.63 12.16
CA THR A 195 0.63 -18.17 11.23
C THR A 195 1.23 -19.49 11.71
N TYR A 196 1.69 -19.57 12.94
CA TYR A 196 2.47 -20.71 13.43
C TYR A 196 1.61 -21.80 14.08
N LEU A 197 0.55 -21.41 14.81
CA LEU A 197 -0.34 -22.37 15.48
C LEU A 197 -1.48 -22.79 14.55
N PHE A 198 -2.26 -21.84 14.03
CA PHE A 198 -3.40 -22.15 13.16
C PHE A 198 -2.99 -22.37 11.70
N ARG A 199 -1.81 -21.96 11.29
CA ARG A 199 -1.32 -22.09 9.90
C ARG A 199 -2.31 -21.52 8.88
N GLY A 200 -2.93 -20.37 9.21
CA GLY A 200 -3.96 -19.74 8.39
C GLY A 200 -5.31 -20.47 8.33
N ARG A 201 -5.52 -21.48 9.18
CA ARG A 201 -6.73 -22.31 9.22
C ARG A 201 -7.64 -22.00 10.41
N ALA A 202 -7.49 -20.83 11.03
CA ALA A 202 -8.39 -20.39 12.10
C ALA A 202 -9.87 -20.54 11.67
N PRO A 203 -10.78 -21.06 12.54
CA PRO A 203 -12.18 -21.31 12.17
C PRO A 203 -13.00 -20.03 12.02
N TRP A 204 -12.44 -18.88 12.26
CA TRP A 204 -13.04 -17.55 12.09
C TRP A 204 -12.37 -16.76 10.98
N THR A 205 -13.05 -15.69 10.54
CA THR A 205 -12.52 -14.69 9.62
C THR A 205 -12.77 -13.31 10.24
N LEU A 206 -11.70 -12.58 10.52
CA LEU A 206 -11.78 -11.19 10.96
C LEU A 206 -12.25 -10.31 9.79
N LYS A 207 -13.06 -9.30 10.10
CA LYS A 207 -13.60 -8.37 9.12
C LYS A 207 -13.01 -6.97 9.31
N HIS A 208 -12.97 -6.22 8.23
CA HIS A 208 -12.83 -4.77 8.30
C HIS A 208 -14.15 -4.18 8.75
N GLU A 209 -14.15 -3.36 9.79
CA GLU A 209 -15.37 -2.85 10.42
C GLU A 209 -15.87 -1.58 9.73
N HIS A 210 -14.94 -0.78 9.21
CA HIS A 210 -15.20 0.54 8.66
C HIS A 210 -14.53 0.71 7.30
N SER A 211 -15.01 1.67 6.52
CA SER A 211 -14.24 2.22 5.40
C SER A 211 -13.11 3.10 5.94
N ASP A 212 -11.99 3.19 5.24
CA ASP A 212 -10.80 3.90 5.73
C ASP A 212 -11.09 5.35 6.10
N HIS A 213 -11.91 6.06 5.30
CA HIS A 213 -12.27 7.45 5.57
C HIS A 213 -13.08 7.66 6.86
N GLU A 214 -13.74 6.61 7.37
CA GLU A 214 -14.51 6.65 8.64
C GLU A 214 -13.59 6.54 9.86
N ALA A 215 -12.34 6.09 9.66
CA ALA A 215 -11.36 6.02 10.74
C ALA A 215 -10.81 7.40 11.11
N LEU A 216 -10.80 8.35 10.17
CA LEU A 216 -10.26 9.68 10.40
C LEU A 216 -11.09 10.44 11.44
N GLU A 217 -10.44 10.92 12.49
CA GLU A 217 -11.09 11.63 13.58
C GLU A 217 -10.99 13.15 13.41
N ASN A 218 -11.80 13.89 14.17
CA ASN A 218 -11.78 15.36 14.13
C ASN A 218 -10.42 15.89 14.62
N LYS A 219 -9.87 16.90 13.93
CA LYS A 219 -8.58 17.54 14.22
C LYS A 219 -8.45 18.07 15.66
N GLU A 220 -9.57 18.43 16.30
CA GLU A 220 -9.58 18.93 17.68
C GLU A 220 -9.14 17.92 18.72
N LYS A 221 -9.14 16.63 18.38
CA LYS A 221 -8.66 15.55 19.26
C LYS A 221 -7.15 15.36 19.23
N TYR A 222 -6.45 16.05 18.34
CA TYR A 222 -5.03 15.85 18.08
C TYR A 222 -4.25 17.16 18.10
N ASN A 223 -2.99 17.08 18.46
CA ASN A 223 -2.06 18.19 18.28
C ASN A 223 -1.44 18.12 16.87
N PRO A 224 -1.22 19.27 16.22
CA PRO A 224 -0.50 19.34 14.95
C PRO A 224 0.87 18.67 15.04
N ILE A 225 1.18 17.80 14.08
CA ILE A 225 2.50 17.19 13.96
C ILE A 225 3.46 18.21 13.33
N LYS A 226 4.57 18.48 14.00
CA LYS A 226 5.62 19.37 13.46
C LYS A 226 6.67 18.53 12.74
N TYR A 227 6.57 18.45 11.45
CA TYR A 227 7.58 17.80 10.63
C TYR A 227 8.82 18.68 10.46
N PRO A 228 10.04 18.08 10.44
CA PRO A 228 11.26 18.79 10.10
C PRO A 228 11.18 19.40 8.69
N LYS A 229 11.77 20.57 8.50
CA LYS A 229 11.91 21.13 7.14
C LYS A 229 12.83 20.22 6.32
N PRO A 230 12.51 19.97 5.04
CA PRO A 230 13.38 19.23 4.13
C PRO A 230 14.76 19.89 4.02
N ASP A 231 15.82 19.08 3.99
CA ASP A 231 17.21 19.54 3.85
C ASP A 231 17.66 19.71 2.40
N GLY A 232 16.87 19.29 1.44
CA GLY A 232 17.19 19.32 0.00
C GLY A 232 18.27 18.31 -0.44
N ILE A 233 18.72 17.43 0.47
CA ILE A 233 19.77 16.43 0.22
C ILE A 233 19.23 15.01 0.40
N ILE A 234 18.64 14.73 1.56
CA ILE A 234 18.02 13.44 1.89
C ILE A 234 16.49 13.56 1.84
N SER A 235 15.96 14.68 2.32
CA SER A 235 14.54 14.98 2.32
C SER A 235 14.21 16.17 1.42
N PHE A 236 13.05 16.13 0.79
CA PHE A 236 12.63 17.09 -0.24
C PHE A 236 11.19 17.54 0.00
N ASP A 237 10.86 18.72 -0.49
CA ASP A 237 9.48 19.19 -0.54
C ASP A 237 8.66 18.45 -1.60
N LYS A 238 7.33 18.53 -1.48
CA LYS A 238 6.40 17.79 -2.36
C LYS A 238 6.57 18.18 -3.84
N LEU A 239 6.73 19.48 -4.15
CA LEU A 239 6.83 19.96 -5.53
C LEU A 239 8.10 19.43 -6.19
N THR A 240 9.22 19.50 -5.48
CA THR A 240 10.49 18.94 -5.95
C THR A 240 10.38 17.44 -6.21
N ASN A 241 9.67 16.68 -5.35
CA ASN A 241 9.48 15.26 -5.59
C ASN A 241 8.55 14.98 -6.78
N VAL A 242 7.45 15.69 -6.91
CA VAL A 242 6.51 15.50 -8.02
C VAL A 242 7.18 15.75 -9.37
N SER A 243 8.12 16.69 -9.48
CA SER A 243 8.89 16.92 -10.72
C SER A 243 9.68 15.69 -11.19
N PHE A 244 10.04 14.79 -10.27
CA PHE A 244 10.73 13.51 -10.57
C PHE A 244 9.79 12.34 -10.81
N SER A 245 8.47 12.54 -10.78
CA SER A 245 7.49 11.46 -11.01
C SER A 245 7.33 11.07 -12.47
N GLY A 246 7.70 11.94 -13.39
CA GLY A 246 7.44 11.77 -14.82
C GLY A 246 5.94 11.83 -15.16
N THR A 247 5.10 12.27 -14.22
CA THR A 247 3.66 12.37 -14.42
C THR A 247 3.35 13.52 -15.38
N ASN A 248 2.58 13.22 -16.42
CA ASN A 248 2.07 14.20 -17.36
C ASN A 248 0.58 13.93 -17.60
N HIS A 249 -0.27 14.87 -17.21
CA HIS A 249 -1.71 14.79 -17.36
C HIS A 249 -2.19 15.81 -18.40
N ASP A 250 -3.25 15.47 -19.12
CA ASP A 250 -3.96 16.43 -19.97
C ASP A 250 -4.61 17.50 -19.08
N GLU A 251 -4.34 18.78 -19.38
CA GLU A 251 -4.90 19.91 -18.63
C GLU A 251 -6.43 19.96 -18.65
N ASN A 252 -7.03 19.43 -19.72
CA ASN A 252 -8.48 19.40 -19.93
C ASN A 252 -9.15 18.11 -19.45
N GLN A 253 -8.41 17.18 -18.83
CA GLN A 253 -9.04 15.96 -18.34
C GLN A 253 -10.10 16.25 -17.27
N PRO A 254 -11.26 15.57 -17.29
CA PRO A 254 -12.29 15.76 -16.28
C PRO A 254 -11.77 15.43 -14.87
N CYS A 255 -12.14 16.23 -13.89
CA CYS A 255 -11.87 15.94 -12.49
C CYS A 255 -12.66 14.70 -12.06
N HIS A 256 -11.97 13.68 -11.59
CA HIS A 256 -12.58 12.41 -11.15
C HIS A 256 -12.83 12.35 -9.64
N LEU A 257 -12.40 13.36 -8.89
CA LEU A 257 -12.61 13.44 -7.45
C LEU A 257 -13.56 14.59 -7.11
N TYR A 258 -14.56 14.29 -6.29
CA TYR A 258 -15.56 15.27 -5.83
C TYR A 258 -15.69 15.22 -4.32
N LEU A 259 -15.77 16.38 -3.69
CA LEU A 259 -16.12 16.49 -2.28
C LEU A 259 -17.62 16.32 -2.09
N LYS A 260 -18.01 15.27 -1.35
CA LYS A 260 -19.43 15.08 -0.95
C LYS A 260 -19.92 16.17 0.00
N ASN A 261 -19.04 16.64 0.87
CA ASN A 261 -19.33 17.72 1.82
C ASN A 261 -18.18 18.74 1.77
N LYS A 262 -18.50 19.98 1.42
CA LYS A 262 -17.55 21.08 1.30
C LYS A 262 -16.82 21.42 2.61
N ASN A 263 -17.40 21.07 3.76
CA ASN A 263 -16.81 21.30 5.07
C ASN A 263 -15.81 20.20 5.49
N THR A 264 -15.76 19.08 4.78
CA THR A 264 -14.83 17.97 5.09
C THR A 264 -13.40 18.45 5.26
N PRO A 265 -12.82 19.27 4.35
CA PRO A 265 -11.45 19.75 4.50
C PRO A 265 -11.24 20.59 5.78
N ILE A 266 -12.26 21.33 6.21
CA ILE A 266 -12.18 22.17 7.42
C ILE A 266 -12.12 21.31 8.68
N TYR A 267 -12.98 20.31 8.79
CA TYR A 267 -13.04 19.42 9.96
C TYR A 267 -11.80 18.52 10.09
N TYR A 268 -11.25 18.08 8.98
CA TYR A 268 -10.12 17.15 8.94
C TYR A 268 -8.81 17.81 8.55
N ASN A 269 -8.74 19.12 8.47
CA ASN A 269 -7.52 19.88 8.22
C ASN A 269 -6.78 19.50 6.92
N ILE A 270 -7.50 19.08 5.89
CA ILE A 270 -6.92 18.53 4.64
C ILE A 270 -6.07 19.56 3.88
N TYR A 271 -6.33 20.87 4.04
CA TYR A 271 -5.58 21.93 3.36
C TYR A 271 -4.16 22.15 3.89
N GLN A 272 -3.80 21.60 5.04
CA GLN A 272 -2.47 21.77 5.64
C GLN A 272 -1.52 20.60 5.36
N ASN A 273 -2.00 19.56 4.67
CA ASN A 273 -1.22 18.35 4.37
C ASN A 273 -0.94 18.20 2.87
#